data_4aa87c80d8794469ec9f42499dbc3292
#
_entry.id   4aa87c80d8794469ec9f42499dbc3292
#
_cell.length_a   1.000
_cell.length_b   1.000
_cell.length_c   1.000
_cell.angle_alpha   90.00
_cell.angle_beta   90.00
_cell.angle_gamma   90.00
#
_symmetry.space_group_name_H-M   'P 1'
#
loop_
_entity.id
_entity.type
_entity.pdbx_description
1 polymer ?
#
loop_
_entity_poly.entity_id
_entity_poly.type
_entity_poly.pdbx_seq_one_letter_code
_entity_poly.pdbx_strand_id
1 'polypeptide(L)'
;AASDVYKRQVYRRTNIVKSEKFSEIIQSAMNRYLNGMLTNEEVIQELLKLAKDIAAAAAEGEKLGLTADELAFYDALTKPQAIKDFYEHDELIAITKELTDLLRKNRTIDWQKKESARAGMRRLVKRLLKKHKYPPDGMDDAVQTVMSQCEMWVDNT
;
A
#
# COMPACT_ATOMS: atom_id res chain seq x y z
N ALA A 1 13.27 -21.05 4.11
CA ALA A 1 11.99 -21.50 3.62
C ALA A 1 10.84 -20.92 4.46
N ALA A 2 10.68 -21.33 5.73
CA ALA A 2 9.60 -20.80 6.57
C ALA A 2 9.77 -19.31 6.85
N SER A 3 10.99 -18.81 6.98
CA SER A 3 11.26 -17.39 7.21
C SER A 3 10.90 -16.52 6.00
N ASP A 4 11.06 -17.01 4.77
CA ASP A 4 10.69 -16.29 3.56
C ASP A 4 9.18 -16.17 3.41
N VAL A 5 8.44 -17.23 3.74
CA VAL A 5 6.97 -17.21 3.75
C VAL A 5 6.47 -16.24 4.81
N TYR A 6 7.07 -16.24 5.99
CA TYR A 6 6.72 -15.32 7.08
C TYR A 6 6.97 -13.86 6.67
N LYS A 7 8.13 -13.55 6.10
CA LYS A 7 8.46 -12.19 5.63
C LYS A 7 7.49 -11.70 4.57
N ARG A 8 7.10 -12.57 3.64
CA ARG A 8 6.12 -12.23 2.61
C ARG A 8 4.76 -11.90 3.21
N GLN A 9 4.31 -12.69 4.19
CA GLN A 9 3.03 -12.45 4.87
C GLN A 9 3.03 -11.15 5.66
N VAL A 10 4.10 -10.85 6.39
CA VAL A 10 4.24 -9.60 7.14
C VAL A 10 4.23 -8.41 6.19
N TYR A 11 4.97 -8.49 5.09
CA TYR A 11 5.01 -7.41 4.09
C TYR A 11 3.64 -7.19 3.46
N ARG A 12 2.93 -8.26 3.13
CA ARG A 12 1.58 -8.20 2.58
C ARG A 12 0.59 -7.54 3.53
N ARG A 13 0.73 -7.76 4.85
CA ARG A 13 -0.12 -7.15 5.86
C ARG A 13 0.16 -5.66 6.05
N THR A 14 1.40 -5.24 5.83
CA THR A 14 1.82 -3.86 6.07
C THR A 14 1.61 -2.95 4.87
N ASN A 15 1.66 -3.48 3.64
CA ASN A 15 1.51 -2.65 2.44
C ASN A 15 0.89 -3.43 1.28
N ILE A 16 -0.42 -3.27 1.10
CA ILE A 16 -1.18 -3.96 0.06
C ILE A 16 -0.70 -3.58 -1.34
N VAL A 17 -0.47 -2.30 -1.61
CA VAL A 17 -0.12 -1.81 -2.95
C VAL A 17 1.20 -2.43 -3.42
N LYS A 18 2.22 -2.39 -2.57
CA LYS A 18 3.52 -2.98 -2.91
C LYS A 18 3.45 -4.51 -3.00
N SER A 19 2.68 -5.14 -2.12
CA SER A 19 2.48 -6.60 -2.13
C SER A 19 1.84 -7.07 -3.44
N GLU A 20 0.80 -6.39 -3.91
CA GLU A 20 0.15 -6.70 -5.18
C GLU A 20 1.13 -6.57 -6.34
N LYS A 21 1.88 -5.46 -6.38
CA LYS A 21 2.88 -5.21 -7.42
C LYS A 21 3.94 -6.32 -7.48
N PHE A 22 4.49 -6.70 -6.33
CA PHE A 22 5.54 -7.73 -6.29
C PHE A 22 4.98 -9.12 -6.61
N SER A 23 3.75 -9.41 -6.19
CA SER A 23 3.07 -10.67 -6.54
C SER A 23 2.85 -10.80 -8.04
N GLU A 24 2.47 -9.73 -8.71
CA GLU A 24 2.31 -9.72 -10.17
C GLU A 24 3.64 -9.97 -10.88
N ILE A 25 4.72 -9.38 -10.42
CA ILE A 25 6.05 -9.59 -10.98
C ILE A 25 6.47 -11.05 -10.86
N ILE A 26 6.30 -11.64 -9.68
CA ILE A 26 6.63 -13.05 -9.42
C ILE A 26 5.79 -13.96 -10.30
N GLN A 27 4.49 -13.72 -10.38
CA GLN A 27 3.59 -14.54 -11.20
C GLN A 27 3.95 -14.47 -12.67
N SER A 28 4.28 -13.29 -13.18
CA SER A 28 4.72 -13.11 -14.56
C SER A 28 6.01 -13.87 -14.85
N ALA A 29 7.00 -13.80 -13.97
CA ALA A 29 8.27 -14.53 -14.13
C ALA A 29 8.04 -16.03 -14.13
N MET A 30 7.19 -16.54 -13.23
CA MET A 30 6.85 -17.96 -13.15
C MET A 30 6.17 -18.46 -14.42
N ASN A 31 5.20 -17.69 -14.93
CA ASN A 31 4.48 -18.04 -16.14
C ASN A 31 5.42 -18.11 -17.35
N ARG A 32 6.31 -17.13 -17.49
CA ARG A 32 7.28 -17.11 -18.58
C ARG A 32 8.27 -18.28 -18.50
N TYR A 33 8.70 -18.62 -17.30
CA TYR A 33 9.57 -19.76 -17.07
C TYR A 33 8.89 -21.09 -17.46
N LEU A 34 7.66 -21.30 -17.02
CA LEU A 34 6.87 -22.49 -17.30
C LEU A 34 6.56 -22.64 -18.79
N ASN A 35 6.45 -21.53 -19.51
CA ASN A 35 6.19 -21.52 -20.96
C ASN A 35 7.48 -21.56 -21.79
N GLY A 36 8.64 -21.76 -21.17
CA GLY A 36 9.93 -21.86 -21.86
C GLY A 36 10.48 -20.54 -22.37
N MET A 37 9.90 -19.41 -21.95
CA MET A 37 10.34 -18.08 -22.37
C MET A 37 11.56 -17.58 -21.61
N LEU A 38 11.81 -18.13 -20.42
CA LEU A 38 12.94 -17.75 -19.58
C LEU A 38 13.78 -18.98 -19.24
N THR A 39 15.09 -18.81 -19.22
CA THR A 39 16.03 -19.82 -18.73
C THR A 39 16.11 -19.74 -17.19
N ASN A 40 16.75 -20.75 -16.58
CA ASN A 40 16.98 -20.75 -15.13
C ASN A 40 17.77 -19.52 -14.66
N GLU A 41 18.78 -19.12 -15.44
CA GLU A 41 19.59 -17.93 -15.12
C GLU A 41 18.77 -16.66 -15.18
N GLU A 42 17.92 -16.54 -16.20
CA GLU A 42 17.07 -15.36 -16.35
C GLU A 42 16.07 -15.23 -15.22
N VAL A 43 15.47 -16.34 -14.76
CA VAL A 43 14.58 -16.34 -13.58
C VAL A 43 15.32 -15.89 -12.34
N ILE A 44 16.54 -16.39 -12.12
CA ILE A 44 17.36 -16.00 -10.96
C ILE A 44 17.66 -14.50 -11.01
N GLN A 45 17.99 -13.95 -12.18
CA GLN A 45 18.26 -12.53 -12.34
C GLN A 45 17.01 -11.68 -12.05
N GLU A 46 15.85 -12.12 -12.52
CA GLU A 46 14.59 -11.41 -12.22
C GLU A 46 14.26 -11.41 -10.73
N LEU A 47 14.50 -12.54 -10.06
CA LEU A 47 14.28 -12.64 -8.62
C LEU A 47 15.26 -11.77 -7.82
N LEU A 48 16.51 -11.68 -8.26
CA LEU A 48 17.50 -10.79 -7.65
C LEU A 48 17.11 -9.31 -7.82
N LYS A 49 16.62 -8.95 -9.01
CA LYS A 49 16.13 -7.60 -9.27
C LYS A 49 14.93 -7.30 -8.37
N LEU A 50 14.02 -8.24 -8.23
CA LEU A 50 12.86 -8.09 -7.35
C LEU A 50 13.28 -7.89 -5.90
N ALA A 51 14.29 -8.64 -5.42
CA ALA A 51 14.82 -8.48 -4.07
C ALA A 51 15.39 -7.09 -3.85
N LYS A 52 16.08 -6.53 -4.85
CA LYS A 52 16.58 -5.15 -4.80
C LYS A 52 15.44 -4.14 -4.77
N ASP A 53 14.39 -4.37 -5.55
CA ASP A 53 13.21 -3.49 -5.59
C ASP A 53 12.48 -3.50 -4.25
N ILE A 54 12.37 -4.66 -3.60
CA ILE A 54 11.77 -4.78 -2.26
C ILE A 54 12.59 -4.01 -1.24
N ALA A 55 13.92 -4.15 -1.29
CA ALA A 55 14.82 -3.43 -0.38
C ALA A 55 14.72 -1.91 -0.60
N ALA A 56 14.67 -1.46 -1.85
CA ALA A 56 14.49 -0.05 -2.20
C ALA A 56 13.15 0.49 -1.70
N ALA A 57 12.08 -0.31 -1.81
CA ALA A 57 10.76 0.08 -1.33
C ALA A 57 10.74 0.22 0.20
N ALA A 58 11.44 -0.64 0.92
CA ALA A 58 11.57 -0.55 2.38
C ALA A 58 12.33 0.72 2.79
N ALA A 59 13.34 1.12 2.02
CA ALA A 59 14.11 2.34 2.29
C ALA A 59 13.36 3.62 1.90
N GLU A 60 12.37 3.54 1.03
CA GLU A 60 11.61 4.70 0.55
C GLU A 60 10.93 5.46 1.69
N GLY A 61 10.34 4.75 2.63
CA GLY A 61 9.69 5.36 3.80
C GLY A 61 10.63 6.21 4.62
N GLU A 62 11.87 5.75 4.82
CA GLU A 62 12.88 6.52 5.55
C GLU A 62 13.25 7.81 4.83
N LYS A 63 13.42 7.76 3.50
CA LYS A 63 13.71 8.94 2.68
C LYS A 63 12.60 9.97 2.75
N LEU A 64 11.35 9.53 2.80
CA LEU A 64 10.18 10.39 2.85
C LEU A 64 9.89 10.90 4.26
N GLY A 65 10.53 10.34 5.28
CA GLY A 65 10.24 10.65 6.68
C GLY A 65 8.92 10.05 7.14
N LEU A 66 8.49 8.95 6.51
CA LEU A 66 7.26 8.23 6.82
C LEU A 66 7.54 6.93 7.55
N THR A 67 6.67 6.58 8.50
CA THR A 67 6.67 5.25 9.10
C THR A 67 6.17 4.21 8.10
N ALA A 68 6.29 2.92 8.41
CA ALA A 68 5.78 1.86 7.55
C ALA A 68 4.27 1.99 7.31
N ASP A 69 3.51 2.34 8.34
CA ASP A 69 2.06 2.55 8.24
C ASP A 69 1.73 3.76 7.36
N GLU A 70 2.45 4.86 7.57
CA GLU A 70 2.27 6.06 6.76
C GLU A 70 2.62 5.81 5.29
N LEU A 71 3.69 5.07 5.03
CA LEU A 71 4.09 4.71 3.66
C LEU A 71 3.01 3.87 2.98
N ALA A 72 2.37 2.95 3.70
CA ALA A 72 1.29 2.14 3.16
C ALA A 72 0.10 3.01 2.71
N PHE A 73 -0.27 4.01 3.48
CA PHE A 73 -1.33 4.95 3.10
C PHE A 73 -0.89 5.90 1.99
N TYR A 74 0.36 6.33 2.01
CA TYR A 74 0.94 7.12 0.93
C TYR A 74 0.84 6.38 -0.41
N ASP A 75 1.22 5.12 -0.43
CA ASP A 75 1.12 4.28 -1.63
C ASP A 75 -0.33 4.09 -2.07
N ALA A 76 -1.26 3.94 -1.14
CA ALA A 76 -2.68 3.84 -1.45
C ALA A 76 -3.22 5.10 -2.12
N LEU A 77 -2.83 6.26 -1.63
CA LEU A 77 -3.25 7.56 -2.17
C LEU A 77 -2.61 7.87 -3.52
N THR A 78 -1.38 7.42 -3.74
CA THR A 78 -0.61 7.71 -4.95
C THR A 78 -0.60 6.58 -5.98
N LYS A 79 -1.45 5.57 -5.79
CA LYS A 79 -1.59 4.46 -6.73
C LYS A 79 -1.84 4.92 -8.17
N PRO A 80 -2.73 5.90 -8.45
CA PRO A 80 -2.77 6.53 -9.76
C PRO A 80 -1.57 7.47 -9.93
N GLN A 81 -0.79 7.27 -10.99
CA GLN A 81 0.40 8.08 -11.27
C GLN A 81 0.08 9.58 -11.36
N ALA A 82 -1.09 9.92 -11.90
CA ALA A 82 -1.54 11.30 -12.05
C ALA A 82 -1.60 12.08 -10.73
N ILE A 83 -1.77 11.40 -9.61
CA ILE A 83 -1.82 12.04 -8.28
C ILE A 83 -0.47 12.64 -7.91
N LYS A 84 0.62 11.96 -8.24
CA LYS A 84 1.98 12.48 -7.98
C LYS A 84 2.28 13.74 -8.78
N ASP A 85 1.66 13.89 -9.94
CA ASP A 85 1.82 15.06 -10.78
C ASP A 85 0.90 16.21 -10.35
N PHE A 86 -0.23 15.89 -9.71
CA PHE A 86 -1.23 16.86 -9.26
C PHE A 86 -0.81 17.60 -7.99
N TYR A 87 -0.21 16.91 -7.04
CA TYR A 87 0.22 17.46 -5.77
C TYR A 87 1.73 17.64 -5.72
N GLU A 88 2.18 18.65 -4.97
CA GLU A 88 3.58 18.73 -4.58
C GLU A 88 3.90 17.63 -3.57
N HIS A 89 5.16 17.21 -3.53
CA HIS A 89 5.64 16.14 -2.68
C HIS A 89 5.30 16.37 -1.19
N ASP A 90 5.56 17.59 -0.71
CA ASP A 90 5.29 17.94 0.70
C ASP A 90 3.81 17.91 1.04
N GLU A 91 2.94 18.26 0.08
CA GLU A 91 1.49 18.18 0.25
C GLU A 91 1.01 16.75 0.41
N LEU A 92 1.53 15.83 -0.42
CA LEU A 92 1.20 14.40 -0.33
C LEU A 92 1.62 13.82 1.02
N ILE A 93 2.79 14.19 1.52
CA ILE A 93 3.28 13.74 2.82
C ILE A 93 2.37 14.28 3.94
N ALA A 94 1.99 15.55 3.88
CA ALA A 94 1.11 16.17 4.87
C ALA A 94 -0.27 15.50 4.89
N ILE A 95 -0.85 15.24 3.71
CA ILE A 95 -2.13 14.53 3.58
C ILE A 95 -2.03 13.13 4.18
N THR A 96 -0.95 12.42 3.89
CA THR A 96 -0.71 11.06 4.38
C THR A 96 -0.63 11.02 5.90
N LYS A 97 0.10 11.93 6.52
CA LYS A 97 0.24 12.01 7.98
C LYS A 97 -1.09 12.36 8.65
N GLU A 98 -1.82 13.32 8.10
CA GLU A 98 -3.15 13.69 8.59
C GLU A 98 -4.14 12.52 8.50
N LEU A 99 -4.12 11.79 7.38
CA LEU A 99 -4.95 10.60 7.18
C LEU A 99 -4.63 9.52 8.21
N THR A 100 -3.35 9.22 8.40
CA THR A 100 -2.91 8.20 9.36
C THR A 100 -3.35 8.55 10.78
N ASP A 101 -3.18 9.79 11.20
CA ASP A 101 -3.63 10.27 12.50
C ASP A 101 -5.15 10.17 12.66
N LEU A 102 -5.90 10.57 11.63
CA LEU A 102 -7.35 10.52 11.65
C LEU A 102 -7.86 9.09 11.84
N LEU A 103 -7.29 8.15 11.10
CA LEU A 103 -7.66 6.74 11.19
C LEU A 103 -7.28 6.15 12.55
N ARG A 104 -6.10 6.50 13.06
CA ARG A 104 -5.63 6.02 14.37
C ARG A 104 -6.53 6.50 15.51
N LYS A 105 -6.97 7.73 15.47
CA LYS A 105 -7.84 8.31 16.51
C LYS A 105 -9.26 7.78 16.47
N ASN A 106 -9.76 7.42 15.29
CA ASN A 106 -11.15 7.00 15.11
C ASN A 106 -11.34 5.49 15.03
N ARG A 107 -10.26 4.73 15.12
CA ARG A 107 -10.26 3.29 15.11
C ARG A 107 -10.75 2.77 16.48
N THR A 108 -11.87 2.04 16.48
CA THR A 108 -12.39 1.39 17.69
C THR A 108 -12.12 -0.11 17.64
N ILE A 109 -12.27 -0.78 18.79
CA ILE A 109 -12.13 -2.24 18.86
C ILE A 109 -13.19 -2.89 17.98
N ASP A 110 -12.77 -3.85 17.13
CA ASP A 110 -13.66 -4.58 16.21
C ASP A 110 -14.43 -3.71 15.22
N TRP A 111 -13.89 -2.52 14.91
CA TRP A 111 -14.55 -1.60 13.96
C TRP A 111 -14.79 -2.25 12.60
N GLN A 112 -13.90 -3.14 12.15
CA GLN A 112 -13.99 -3.80 10.85
C GLN A 112 -15.17 -4.78 10.77
N LYS A 113 -15.69 -5.23 11.91
CA LYS A 113 -16.83 -6.14 11.99
C LYS A 113 -18.17 -5.42 12.03
N LYS A 114 -18.16 -4.11 12.28
CA LYS A 114 -19.37 -3.29 12.39
C LYS A 114 -19.55 -2.45 11.13
N GLU A 115 -20.65 -2.70 10.40
CA GLU A 115 -20.94 -1.97 9.15
C GLU A 115 -21.03 -0.45 9.39
N SER A 116 -21.67 -0.02 10.48
CA SER A 116 -21.80 1.40 10.81
C SER A 116 -20.44 2.06 11.09
N ALA A 117 -19.54 1.35 11.77
CA ALA A 117 -18.19 1.84 12.05
C ALA A 117 -17.36 1.94 10.76
N ARG A 118 -17.45 0.94 9.90
CA ARG A 118 -16.78 0.95 8.60
C ARG A 118 -17.28 2.10 7.71
N ALA A 119 -18.59 2.30 7.66
CA ALA A 119 -19.19 3.41 6.90
C ALA A 119 -18.74 4.76 7.45
N GLY A 120 -18.66 4.89 8.77
CA GLY A 120 -18.16 6.10 9.43
C GLY A 120 -16.73 6.42 9.07
N MET A 121 -15.84 5.41 9.11
CA MET A 121 -14.44 5.56 8.73
C MET A 121 -14.31 5.97 7.25
N ARG A 122 -15.09 5.34 6.38
CA ARG A 122 -15.10 5.66 4.94
C ARG A 122 -15.48 7.11 4.70
N ARG A 123 -16.48 7.62 5.42
CA ARG A 123 -16.91 9.02 5.33
C ARG A 123 -15.82 9.97 5.80
N LEU A 124 -15.11 9.63 6.86
CA LEU A 124 -14.00 10.45 7.36
C LEU A 124 -12.87 10.54 6.34
N VAL A 125 -12.52 9.42 5.70
CA VAL A 125 -11.49 9.39 4.66
C VAL A 125 -11.92 10.24 3.47
N LYS A 126 -13.15 10.08 2.98
CA LYS A 126 -13.67 10.88 1.88
C LYS A 126 -13.66 12.38 2.19
N ARG A 127 -14.06 12.75 3.40
CA ARG A 127 -14.09 14.15 3.84
C ARG A 127 -12.68 14.74 3.83
N LEU A 128 -11.70 14.00 4.33
CA LEU A 128 -10.30 14.44 4.32
C LEU A 128 -9.79 14.65 2.90
N LEU A 129 -10.04 13.71 2.01
CA LEU A 129 -9.61 13.80 0.61
C LEU A 129 -10.27 14.99 -0.09
N LYS A 130 -11.55 15.24 0.16
CA LYS A 130 -12.25 16.41 -0.39
C LYS A 130 -11.69 17.72 0.14
N LYS A 131 -11.33 17.77 1.41
CA LYS A 131 -10.69 18.93 2.04
C LYS A 131 -9.40 19.31 1.32
N HIS A 132 -8.64 18.32 0.90
CA HIS A 132 -7.37 18.52 0.19
C HIS A 132 -7.53 18.51 -1.34
N LYS A 133 -8.76 18.55 -1.84
CA LYS A 133 -9.08 18.61 -3.28
C LYS A 133 -8.59 17.41 -4.08
N TYR A 134 -8.64 16.22 -3.47
CA TYR A 134 -8.26 15.00 -4.16
C TYR A 134 -9.17 14.79 -5.39
N PRO A 135 -8.61 14.40 -6.56
CA PRO A 135 -9.41 14.24 -7.78
C PRO A 135 -10.54 13.23 -7.61
N PRO A 136 -11.79 13.58 -7.99
CA PRO A 136 -12.93 12.69 -7.80
C PRO A 136 -12.86 11.39 -8.61
N ASP A 137 -12.19 11.40 -9.74
CA ASP A 137 -12.07 10.22 -10.61
C ASP A 137 -11.35 9.05 -9.93
N GLY A 138 -10.36 9.34 -9.08
CA GLY A 138 -9.61 8.31 -8.36
C GLY A 138 -10.04 8.15 -6.90
N MET A 139 -11.00 8.93 -6.44
CA MET A 139 -11.33 8.99 -5.01
C MET A 139 -11.90 7.68 -4.48
N ASP A 140 -12.81 7.04 -5.19
CA ASP A 140 -13.45 5.80 -4.72
C ASP A 140 -12.43 4.66 -4.62
N ASP A 141 -11.53 4.55 -5.59
CA ASP A 141 -10.48 3.54 -5.56
C ASP A 141 -9.48 3.81 -4.42
N ALA A 142 -9.10 5.07 -4.23
CA ALA A 142 -8.21 5.47 -3.13
C ALA A 142 -8.85 5.15 -1.77
N VAL A 143 -10.12 5.48 -1.58
CA VAL A 143 -10.85 5.20 -0.34
C VAL A 143 -10.91 3.69 -0.09
N GLN A 144 -11.23 2.91 -1.12
CA GLN A 144 -11.28 1.45 -1.01
C GLN A 144 -9.94 0.86 -0.59
N THR A 145 -8.85 1.31 -1.21
CA THR A 145 -7.50 0.83 -0.91
C THR A 145 -7.09 1.24 0.51
N VAL A 146 -7.38 2.47 0.92
CA VAL A 146 -7.10 2.96 2.28
C VAL A 146 -7.87 2.12 3.32
N MET A 147 -9.14 1.84 3.07
CA MET A 147 -9.95 1.03 3.98
C MET A 147 -9.41 -0.39 4.12
N SER A 148 -9.02 -1.02 3.02
CA SER A 148 -8.40 -2.34 3.03
C SER A 148 -7.09 -2.35 3.81
N GLN A 149 -6.26 -1.34 3.63
CA GLN A 149 -5.01 -1.18 4.36
C GLN A 149 -5.27 -0.99 5.86
N CYS A 150 -6.28 -0.21 6.21
CA CYS A 150 -6.66 0.05 7.60
C CYS A 150 -7.14 -1.22 8.30
N GLU A 151 -7.89 -2.07 7.62
CA GLU A 151 -8.33 -3.37 8.16
C GLU A 151 -7.13 -4.26 8.52
N MET A 152 -6.12 -4.31 7.68
CA MET A 152 -4.89 -5.05 7.96
C MET A 152 -4.11 -4.47 9.12
N TRP A 153 -4.14 -3.16 9.26
CA TRP A 153 -3.46 -2.47 10.35
C TRP A 153 -4.01 -2.89 11.72
N VAL A 154 -5.32 -3.05 11.82
CA VAL A 154 -5.97 -3.52 13.05
C VAL A 154 -5.49 -4.94 13.41
N ASP A 155 -5.37 -5.81 12.42
CA ASP A 155 -4.95 -7.20 12.61
C ASP A 155 -3.50 -7.31 13.13
N ASN A 156 -2.68 -6.29 12.92
CA ASN A 156 -1.28 -6.26 13.34
C ASN A 156 -1.06 -5.61 14.70
N THR A 157 -2.10 -5.07 15.30
CA THR A 157 -2.04 -4.53 16.66
C THR A 157 -2.81 -5.40 17.61
#